data_bb882ccf4747ba598e4bb1e74d203c2d
#
_entry.id   bb882ccf4747ba598e4bb1e74d203c2d
#
_cell.length_a   1.000
_cell.length_b   1.000
_cell.length_c   1.000
_cell.angle_alpha   90.00
_cell.angle_beta   90.00
_cell.angle_gamma   90.00
#
_symmetry.space_group_name_H-M   'P 1'
#
loop_
_entity.id
_entity.type
_entity.pdbx_description
1 polymer ?
#
loop_
_entity_poly.entity_id
_entity_poly.type
_entity_poly.pdbx_seq_one_letter_code
_entity_poly.pdbx_strand_id
1 'polypeptide(L)'
;KTIESISKAFSNRYPFLKIEFFDKSHHWQEESPANHQLAQDKRIAEIRKRHNPGGLEINPWQKTGRIEQEFHKRFGLNIQIFRHHGNSWIQTVGTDEFTLEEQNEIGKNASQEMIHGTDRKFIRGKTV
;
A
#
# COMPACT_ATOMS: atom_id res chain seq x y z
N LYS A 1 -5.60 -10.34 -15.52
CA LYS A 1 -5.12 -9.05 -15.00
C LYS A 1 -3.65 -9.12 -14.66
N THR A 2 -2.96 -8.02 -14.88
CA THR A 2 -1.54 -7.91 -14.53
C THR A 2 -1.40 -7.19 -13.20
N ILE A 3 -0.21 -7.31 -12.61
CA ILE A 3 0.13 -6.57 -11.41
C ILE A 3 -0.05 -5.08 -11.64
N GLU A 4 0.40 -4.60 -12.81
CA GLU A 4 0.28 -3.18 -13.15
C GLU A 4 -1.16 -2.70 -13.14
N SER A 5 -2.09 -3.46 -13.72
CA SER A 5 -3.49 -3.05 -13.77
C SER A 5 -4.10 -2.97 -12.38
N ILE A 6 -3.76 -3.89 -11.50
CA ILE A 6 -4.25 -3.89 -10.12
C ILE A 6 -3.64 -2.73 -9.35
N SER A 7 -2.33 -2.52 -9.52
CA SER A 7 -1.63 -1.44 -8.84
C SER A 7 -2.17 -0.08 -9.24
N LYS A 8 -2.46 0.11 -10.52
CA LYS A 8 -3.04 1.36 -11.01
C LYS A 8 -4.44 1.60 -10.46
N ALA A 9 -5.28 0.57 -10.46
CA ALA A 9 -6.62 0.70 -9.93
C ALA A 9 -6.59 1.06 -8.45
N PHE A 10 -5.69 0.44 -7.70
CA PHE A 10 -5.53 0.71 -6.28
C PHE A 10 -5.08 2.17 -6.05
N SER A 11 -4.06 2.62 -6.76
CA SER A 11 -3.54 3.98 -6.61
C SER A 11 -4.50 5.04 -7.12
N ASN A 12 -5.36 4.70 -8.09
CA ASN A 12 -6.39 5.63 -8.54
C ASN A 12 -7.40 5.88 -7.43
N ARG A 13 -7.73 4.85 -6.67
CA ARG A 13 -8.67 4.98 -5.56
C ARG A 13 -8.02 5.60 -4.33
N TYR A 14 -6.76 5.27 -4.09
CA TYR A 14 -6.01 5.76 -2.94
C TYR A 14 -4.73 6.43 -3.44
N PRO A 15 -4.80 7.71 -3.84
CA PRO A 15 -3.68 8.38 -4.53
C PRO A 15 -2.38 8.45 -3.74
N PHE A 16 -2.45 8.35 -2.42
CA PHE A 16 -1.25 8.40 -1.58
C PHE A 16 -0.81 7.04 -1.09
N LEU A 17 -1.34 5.99 -1.71
CA LEU A 17 -0.96 4.61 -1.42
C LEU A 17 -0.62 3.89 -2.72
N LYS A 18 0.22 2.86 -2.61
CA LYS A 18 0.44 1.95 -3.72
C LYS A 18 0.60 0.54 -3.18
N ILE A 19 0.39 -0.44 -4.04
CA ILE A 19 0.51 -1.84 -3.70
C ILE A 19 1.55 -2.48 -4.61
N GLU A 20 2.45 -3.28 -4.01
CA GLU A 20 3.46 -4.02 -4.75
C GLU A 20 3.39 -5.48 -4.39
N PHE A 21 3.77 -6.34 -5.31
CA PHE A 21 3.72 -7.79 -5.14
C PHE A 21 5.13 -8.35 -5.02
N PHE A 22 5.31 -9.32 -4.14
CA PHE A 22 6.61 -9.91 -3.85
C PHE A 22 6.54 -11.42 -3.98
N ASP A 23 7.69 -12.07 -4.25
CA ASP A 23 7.74 -13.53 -4.38
C ASP A 23 8.02 -14.22 -3.04
N LYS A 24 8.26 -13.47 -1.97
CA LYS A 24 8.42 -14.00 -0.63
C LYS A 24 7.47 -13.32 0.33
N SER A 25 6.93 -14.10 1.27
CA SER A 25 6.06 -13.55 2.29
C SER A 25 6.88 -12.82 3.36
N HIS A 26 6.21 -11.94 4.08
CA HIS A 26 6.77 -11.31 5.27
C HIS A 26 5.84 -11.63 6.45
N HIS A 27 6.39 -11.55 7.64
CA HIS A 27 5.57 -11.70 8.83
C HIS A 27 4.87 -10.39 9.13
N TRP A 28 3.87 -10.45 9.98
CA TRP A 28 3.14 -9.26 10.41
C TRP A 28 4.12 -8.22 10.94
N GLN A 29 4.01 -7.01 10.40
CA GLN A 29 4.84 -5.86 10.74
C GLN A 29 6.34 -6.01 10.43
N GLU A 30 6.68 -6.91 9.51
CA GLU A 30 8.04 -7.00 8.97
C GLU A 30 8.07 -6.43 7.56
N GLU A 31 9.20 -5.87 7.17
CA GLU A 31 9.35 -5.31 5.83
C GLU A 31 9.47 -6.38 4.76
N SER A 32 8.91 -6.08 3.60
CA SER A 32 9.07 -6.95 2.43
C SER A 32 10.39 -6.64 1.74
N PRO A 33 11.19 -7.66 1.39
CA PRO A 33 12.48 -7.42 0.73
C PRO A 33 12.29 -6.86 -0.67
N ALA A 34 12.90 -5.72 -0.97
CA ALA A 34 12.75 -5.06 -2.27
C ALA A 34 13.25 -5.94 -3.42
N ASN A 35 14.30 -6.74 -3.18
CA ASN A 35 14.85 -7.60 -4.22
C ASN A 35 13.97 -8.80 -4.55
N HIS A 36 12.85 -8.98 -3.84
CA HIS A 36 11.87 -10.03 -4.15
C HIS A 36 10.60 -9.45 -4.75
N GLN A 37 10.62 -8.17 -5.13
CA GLN A 37 9.47 -7.55 -5.76
C GLN A 37 9.27 -8.13 -7.16
N LEU A 38 8.03 -8.46 -7.48
CA LEU A 38 7.69 -9.04 -8.77
C LEU A 38 7.53 -7.95 -9.84
N ALA A 39 7.83 -8.31 -11.08
CA ALA A 39 7.71 -7.39 -12.21
C ALA A 39 6.25 -7.04 -12.47
N GLN A 40 6.01 -5.82 -12.91
CA GLN A 40 4.66 -5.29 -13.09
C GLN A 40 3.88 -5.96 -14.22
N ASP A 41 4.56 -6.58 -15.18
CA ASP A 41 3.90 -7.25 -16.31
C ASP A 41 3.43 -8.67 -16.00
N LYS A 42 3.70 -9.18 -14.80
CA LYS A 42 3.25 -10.51 -14.42
C LYS A 42 1.73 -10.53 -14.29
N ARG A 43 1.14 -11.65 -14.71
CA ARG A 43 -0.30 -11.84 -14.57
C ARG A 43 -0.60 -12.48 -13.22
N ILE A 44 -1.66 -12.05 -12.59
CA ILE A 44 -2.06 -12.59 -11.30
C ILE A 44 -2.32 -14.10 -11.39
N ALA A 45 -2.92 -14.55 -12.49
CA ALA A 45 -3.19 -15.97 -12.69
C ALA A 45 -1.93 -16.81 -12.70
N GLU A 46 -0.79 -16.22 -13.10
CA GLU A 46 0.48 -16.93 -13.17
C GLU A 46 1.19 -17.03 -11.83
N ILE A 47 0.99 -16.03 -10.96
CA ILE A 47 1.77 -15.94 -9.73
C ILE A 47 1.01 -16.38 -8.49
N ARG A 48 -0.33 -16.40 -8.54
CA ARG A 48 -1.09 -16.81 -7.36
C ARG A 48 -0.95 -18.31 -7.14
N LYS A 49 -0.78 -18.70 -5.90
CA LYS A 49 -0.60 -20.10 -5.53
C LYS A 49 -1.90 -20.82 -5.22
N ARG A 50 -2.98 -20.07 -5.07
CA ARG A 50 -4.31 -20.62 -4.82
C ARG A 50 -5.30 -19.99 -5.79
N HIS A 51 -6.13 -20.82 -6.41
CA HIS A 51 -7.13 -20.34 -7.35
C HIS A 51 -8.48 -20.29 -6.69
N ASN A 52 -8.73 -19.20 -6.01
CA ASN A 52 -10.02 -18.95 -5.40
C ASN A 52 -10.89 -18.20 -6.42
N PRO A 53 -12.05 -18.73 -6.80
CA PRO A 53 -12.88 -18.10 -7.82
C PRO A 53 -13.53 -16.80 -7.36
N GLY A 54 -13.60 -16.56 -6.05
CA GLY A 54 -14.17 -15.32 -5.56
C GLY A 54 -13.21 -14.17 -5.69
N GLY A 55 -13.74 -12.97 -5.87
CA GLY A 55 -12.93 -11.77 -5.86
C GLY A 55 -12.59 -11.33 -4.44
N LEU A 56 -11.63 -10.42 -4.32
CA LEU A 56 -11.31 -9.82 -3.05
C LEU A 56 -11.75 -8.36 -3.09
N GLU A 57 -12.64 -8.01 -2.18
CA GLU A 57 -13.13 -6.65 -2.07
C GLU A 57 -12.20 -5.84 -1.18
N ILE A 58 -11.80 -4.65 -1.64
CA ILE A 58 -10.94 -3.77 -0.88
C ILE A 58 -11.71 -2.51 -0.56
N ASN A 59 -11.90 -2.25 0.72
CA ASN A 59 -12.71 -1.13 1.20
C ASN A 59 -11.91 -0.17 2.08
N PRO A 60 -12.29 1.12 2.11
CA PRO A 60 -11.52 2.13 2.86
C PRO A 60 -11.39 1.86 4.36
N TRP A 61 -12.36 1.19 4.94
CA TRP A 61 -12.37 0.93 6.38
C TRP A 61 -11.56 -0.30 6.77
N GLN A 62 -11.03 -1.04 5.81
CA GLN A 62 -10.26 -2.24 6.13
C GLN A 62 -8.85 -1.88 6.57
N LYS A 63 -8.35 -2.62 7.54
CA LYS A 63 -6.99 -2.41 8.04
C LYS A 63 -5.98 -2.88 7.01
N THR A 64 -4.92 -2.13 6.86
CA THR A 64 -3.88 -2.38 5.86
C THR A 64 -3.31 -3.79 5.97
N GLY A 65 -2.92 -4.19 7.18
CA GLY A 65 -2.35 -5.52 7.38
C GLY A 65 -3.35 -6.63 7.12
N ARG A 66 -4.65 -6.37 7.36
CA ARG A 66 -5.67 -7.36 7.08
C ARG A 66 -5.79 -7.63 5.57
N ILE A 67 -5.67 -6.58 4.77
CA ILE A 67 -5.72 -6.74 3.32
C ILE A 67 -4.54 -7.58 2.85
N GLU A 68 -3.35 -7.32 3.38
CA GLU A 68 -2.17 -8.11 3.05
C GLU A 68 -2.34 -9.58 3.42
N GLN A 69 -2.92 -9.83 4.60
CA GLN A 69 -3.20 -11.19 5.05
C GLN A 69 -4.21 -11.89 4.16
N GLU A 70 -5.25 -11.17 3.71
CA GLU A 70 -6.28 -11.77 2.87
C GLU A 70 -5.73 -12.16 1.50
N PHE A 71 -4.85 -11.34 0.92
CA PHE A 71 -4.20 -11.70 -0.33
C PHE A 71 -3.40 -12.99 -0.17
N HIS A 72 -2.67 -13.11 0.92
CA HIS A 72 -1.87 -14.31 1.16
C HIS A 72 -2.76 -15.53 1.40
N LYS A 73 -3.78 -15.37 2.24
CA LYS A 73 -4.64 -16.47 2.63
C LYS A 73 -5.47 -16.99 1.46
N ARG A 74 -6.02 -16.10 0.65
CA ARG A 74 -6.94 -16.48 -0.40
C ARG A 74 -6.27 -16.86 -1.70
N PHE A 75 -5.17 -16.21 -2.05
CA PHE A 75 -4.52 -16.42 -3.34
C PHE A 75 -3.07 -16.82 -3.23
N GLY A 76 -2.52 -16.89 -2.04
CA GLY A 76 -1.09 -17.16 -1.87
C GLY A 76 -0.21 -16.06 -2.42
N LEU A 77 -0.73 -14.83 -2.48
CA LEU A 77 0.01 -13.68 -2.99
C LEU A 77 0.60 -12.89 -1.83
N ASN A 78 1.84 -12.44 -2.03
CA ASN A 78 2.53 -11.65 -1.03
C ASN A 78 2.55 -10.21 -1.48
N ILE A 79 1.83 -9.35 -0.78
CA ILE A 79 1.76 -7.93 -1.13
C ILE A 79 2.26 -7.07 0.01
N GLN A 80 2.68 -5.86 -0.34
CA GLN A 80 3.01 -4.83 0.62
C GLN A 80 2.37 -3.54 0.16
N ILE A 81 1.71 -2.85 1.08
CA ILE A 81 1.14 -1.55 0.81
C ILE A 81 2.14 -0.49 1.26
N PHE A 82 2.34 0.52 0.41
CA PHE A 82 3.25 1.63 0.66
C PHE A 82 2.46 2.90 0.78
N ARG A 83 2.94 3.82 1.61
CA ARG A 83 2.34 5.12 1.80
C ARG A 83 3.31 6.20 1.32
N HIS A 84 2.79 7.19 0.61
CA HIS A 84 3.57 8.33 0.15
C HIS A 84 4.04 9.14 1.35
N HIS A 85 5.33 9.47 1.38
CA HIS A 85 5.91 10.27 2.46
C HIS A 85 6.90 11.25 1.84
N GLY A 86 6.46 12.49 1.67
CA GLY A 86 7.26 13.48 0.96
C GLY A 86 7.46 13.06 -0.48
N ASN A 87 8.72 12.87 -0.86
CA ASN A 87 9.06 12.43 -2.22
C ASN A 87 9.32 10.93 -2.30
N SER A 88 9.04 10.21 -1.23
CA SER A 88 9.35 8.78 -1.15
C SER A 88 8.13 7.96 -0.85
N TRP A 89 8.27 6.64 -1.00
CA TRP A 89 7.26 5.67 -0.60
C TRP A 89 7.83 4.86 0.55
N ILE A 90 7.06 4.70 1.61
CA ILE A 90 7.49 3.91 2.77
C ILE A 90 6.53 2.75 2.98
N GLN A 91 7.06 1.63 3.47
CA GLN A 91 6.23 0.47 3.78
C GLN A 91 5.42 0.75 5.04
N THR A 92 4.18 0.24 5.07
CA THR A 92 3.26 0.51 6.18
C THR A 92 3.34 -0.53 7.28
N VAL A 93 4.47 -1.24 7.40
CA VAL A 93 4.60 -2.35 8.35
C VAL A 93 4.36 -1.93 9.79
N GLY A 94 4.78 -0.73 10.17
CA GLY A 94 4.59 -0.25 11.54
C GLY A 94 3.19 0.29 11.80
N THR A 95 2.37 0.42 10.76
CA THR A 95 1.02 0.96 10.88
C THR A 95 -0.02 0.05 10.26
N ASP A 96 0.21 -1.27 10.31
CA ASP A 96 -0.68 -2.26 9.72
C ASP A 96 -2.10 -2.23 10.31
N GLU A 97 -2.25 -1.69 11.51
CA GLU A 97 -3.56 -1.57 12.15
C GLU A 97 -4.39 -0.40 11.63
N PHE A 98 -3.80 0.51 10.88
CA PHE A 98 -4.54 1.63 10.32
C PHE A 98 -5.31 1.18 9.09
N THR A 99 -6.48 1.81 8.87
CA THR A 99 -7.30 1.52 7.69
C THR A 99 -6.68 2.16 6.45
N LEU A 100 -7.13 1.72 5.28
CA LEU A 100 -6.67 2.33 4.03
C LEU A 100 -6.98 3.83 4.00
N GLU A 101 -8.16 4.21 4.47
CA GLU A 101 -8.55 5.61 4.51
C GLU A 101 -7.60 6.41 5.40
N GLU A 102 -7.29 5.88 6.57
CA GLU A 102 -6.35 6.53 7.49
C GLU A 102 -4.95 6.64 6.88
N GLN A 103 -4.48 5.56 6.25
CA GLN A 103 -3.17 5.55 5.61
C GLN A 103 -3.10 6.58 4.48
N ASN A 104 -4.15 6.63 3.67
CA ASN A 104 -4.19 7.57 2.55
C ASN A 104 -4.19 9.02 3.05
N GLU A 105 -4.92 9.28 4.11
CA GLU A 105 -4.97 10.62 4.70
C GLU A 105 -3.64 11.03 5.29
N ILE A 106 -2.96 10.10 5.97
CA ILE A 106 -1.63 10.37 6.51
C ILE A 106 -0.66 10.69 5.38
N GLY A 107 -0.72 9.92 4.28
CA GLY A 107 0.13 10.17 3.12
C GLY A 107 -0.14 11.52 2.48
N LYS A 108 -1.40 11.88 2.37
CA LYS A 108 -1.81 13.17 1.83
C LYS A 108 -1.25 14.32 2.67
N ASN A 109 -1.41 14.22 3.99
CA ASN A 109 -0.95 15.27 4.90
C ASN A 109 0.57 15.41 4.88
N ALA A 110 1.29 14.30 4.87
CA ALA A 110 2.75 14.32 4.81
C ALA A 110 3.23 14.97 3.51
N SER A 111 2.56 14.68 2.39
CA SER A 111 2.93 15.26 1.11
C SER A 111 2.66 16.75 1.07
N GLN A 112 1.54 17.18 1.64
CA GLN A 112 1.23 18.60 1.73
C GLN A 112 2.22 19.35 2.60
N GLU A 113 2.65 18.74 3.69
CA GLU A 113 3.65 19.35 4.55
C GLU A 113 4.98 19.53 3.83
N MET A 114 5.36 18.55 3.01
CA MET A 114 6.59 18.68 2.23
C MET A 114 6.50 19.82 1.21
N ILE A 115 5.35 19.96 0.57
CA ILE A 115 5.15 21.03 -0.41
C ILE A 115 5.24 22.39 0.24
N HIS A 116 4.68 22.55 1.43
CA HIS A 116 4.63 23.82 2.14
C HIS A 116 5.66 23.89 3.26
N GLY A 117 6.70 23.07 3.19
CA GLY A 117 7.65 22.93 4.28
C GLY A 117 8.32 24.22 4.71
N THR A 118 8.62 25.09 3.79
CA THR A 118 9.27 26.36 4.09
C THR A 118 8.31 27.31 4.78
N ASP A 119 7.08 27.35 4.32
CA ASP A 119 6.08 28.26 4.87
C ASP A 119 5.54 27.75 6.20
N ARG A 120 5.55 26.46 6.36
CA ARG A 120 4.97 25.84 7.50
C ARG A 120 5.53 26.32 8.83
N LYS A 121 6.73 26.77 8.83
CA LYS A 121 7.32 27.31 10.03
C LYS A 121 6.52 28.45 10.60
N PHE A 122 5.85 29.17 9.75
CA PHE A 122 5.09 30.33 10.17
C PHE A 122 3.64 30.00 10.39
N ILE A 123 3.17 29.01 9.69
CA ILE A 123 1.78 28.66 9.75
C ILE A 123 1.49 27.81 10.92
N ARG A 124 2.46 27.05 11.26
CA ARG A 124 2.27 26.07 12.21
C ARG A 124 1.94 26.60 13.50
N GLY A 125 1.74 27.25 13.64
CA GLY A 125 1.14 27.64 14.73
C GLY A 125 -0.20 27.95 14.47
N LYS A 126 -0.20 27.90 13.69
CA LYS A 126 -1.00 28.05 13.32
C LYS A 126 -1.64 27.55 12.68
N THR A 127 -1.37 27.28 12.59
CA THR A 127 -1.64 26.83 11.96
C THR A 127 -2.02 26.46 11.55
N VAL A 128 -1.94 26.57 11.73
CA VAL A 128 -2.14 26.45 11.10
C VAL A 128 -2.31 26.13 10.89
#